data_f9314f721a34d932fd6f4cecac588641
#
_entry.id   f9314f721a34d932fd6f4cecac588641
#
_cell.length_a   1.000
_cell.length_b   1.000
_cell.length_c   1.000
_cell.angle_alpha   90.00
_cell.angle_beta   90.00
_cell.angle_gamma   90.00
#
_symmetry.space_group_name_H-M   'P 1'
#
loop_
_entity.id
_entity.type
_entity.pdbx_description
1 polymer ?
#
loop_
_entity_poly.entity_id
_entity_poly.type
_entity_poly.pdbx_seq_one_letter_code
_entity_poly.pdbx_strand_id
1 'polypeptide(L)' 'MKRAIKNEGEKPRFLTVEELAEMLRVEVRTVYSWVSQEKVPFRKAGRRTIFLIDEILEWTAQQSFTDSQ' A
#
# COMPACT_ATOMS: atom_id res chain seq x y z
N MET A 1 -25.16 -11.27 7.89
CA MET A 1 -24.60 -11.21 7.83
C MET A 1 -24.05 -11.09 8.07
N LYS A 2 -24.09 -10.67 8.02
CA LYS A 2 -23.45 -10.35 8.04
C LYS A 2 -22.66 -10.32 8.00
N ARG A 3 -22.29 -10.12 7.88
CA ARG A 3 -21.53 -10.14 7.76
C ARG A 3 -20.67 -9.53 7.31
N ALA A 4 -20.82 -9.53 6.97
CA ALA A 4 -19.86 -8.99 6.09
C ALA A 4 -19.59 -7.58 6.31
N ILE A 5 -20.53 -6.93 6.60
CA ILE A 5 -20.41 -5.54 6.71
C ILE A 5 -19.54 -5.07 7.79
N LYS A 6 -19.83 -5.47 8.93
CA LYS A 6 -19.06 -5.00 9.97
C LYS A 6 -17.67 -5.53 9.90
N ASN A 7 -17.50 -6.57 9.16
CA ASN A 7 -16.18 -7.08 9.03
C ASN A 7 -15.32 -6.23 8.16
N GLU A 8 -15.91 -5.36 7.41
CA GLU A 8 -15.13 -4.54 6.56
C GLU A 8 -14.10 -3.77 7.29
N GLY A 9 -14.45 -3.22 8.39
CA GLY A 9 -13.51 -2.43 9.11
C GLY A 9 -12.41 -3.23 9.72
N GLU A 10 -12.64 -4.51 9.87
CA GLU A 10 -11.68 -5.35 10.50
C GLU A 10 -10.85 -6.14 9.54
N LYS A 11 -11.23 -6.20 8.30
CA LYS A 11 -10.50 -6.97 7.34
C LYS A 11 -9.33 -6.20 6.80
N PRO A 12 -8.22 -6.87 6.56
CA PRO A 12 -7.12 -6.17 5.91
C PRO A 12 -7.55 -5.72 4.53
N ARG A 13 -7.07 -4.62 4.11
CA ARG A 13 -7.37 -4.10 2.80
C ARG A 13 -6.12 -4.04 1.98
N PHE A 14 -6.19 -4.63 0.81
CA PHE A 14 -5.05 -4.68 -0.08
C PHE A 14 -5.25 -3.72 -1.24
N LEU A 15 -4.15 -3.20 -1.71
CA LEU A 15 -4.14 -2.31 -2.85
C LEU A 15 -3.28 -2.91 -3.94
N THR A 16 -3.68 -2.67 -5.17
CA THR A 16 -2.82 -3.00 -6.31
C THR A 16 -1.80 -1.89 -6.48
N VAL A 17 -0.87 -2.09 -7.40
CA VAL A 17 0.11 -1.06 -7.70
C VAL A 17 -0.58 0.20 -8.16
N GLU A 18 -1.59 0.06 -9.02
CA GLU A 18 -2.28 1.22 -9.52
C GLU A 18 -3.05 1.95 -8.44
N GLU A 19 -3.65 1.19 -7.54
CA GLU A 19 -4.40 1.81 -6.47
C GLU A 19 -3.46 2.53 -5.50
N LEU A 20 -2.31 1.94 -5.23
CA LEU A 20 -1.37 2.61 -4.37
C LEU A 20 -0.85 3.89 -5.00
N ALA A 21 -0.55 3.83 -6.28
CA ALA A 21 -0.07 5.02 -6.97
C ALA A 21 -1.09 6.13 -6.88
N GLU A 22 -2.35 5.79 -7.07
CA GLU A 22 -3.39 6.80 -7.01
C GLU A 22 -3.55 7.34 -5.60
N MET A 23 -3.51 6.47 -4.61
CA MET A 23 -3.67 6.90 -3.24
C MET A 23 -2.57 7.86 -2.83
N LEU A 24 -1.35 7.60 -3.25
CA LEU A 24 -0.23 8.44 -2.88
C LEU A 24 0.05 9.54 -3.89
N ARG A 25 -0.69 9.54 -5.00
CA ARG A 25 -0.55 10.56 -6.02
C ARG A 25 0.83 10.56 -6.64
N VAL A 26 1.31 9.38 -6.93
CA VAL A 26 2.58 9.23 -7.63
C VAL A 26 2.34 8.41 -8.88
N GLU A 27 3.31 8.34 -9.73
CA GLU A 27 3.15 7.57 -10.95
C GLU A 27 3.34 6.10 -10.67
N VAL A 28 2.68 5.29 -11.47
CA VAL A 28 2.76 3.85 -11.32
C VAL A 28 4.21 3.38 -11.39
N ARG A 29 4.98 3.94 -12.31
CA ARG A 29 6.36 3.50 -12.42
C ARG A 29 7.17 3.81 -11.17
N THR A 30 6.78 4.84 -10.45
CA THR A 30 7.44 5.14 -9.19
C THR A 30 7.20 4.02 -8.19
N VAL A 31 5.97 3.51 -8.15
CA VAL A 31 5.67 2.41 -7.26
C VAL A 31 6.44 1.17 -7.65
N TYR A 32 6.53 0.88 -8.93
CA TYR A 32 7.30 -0.28 -9.38
C TYR A 32 8.77 -0.14 -9.01
N SER A 33 9.29 1.08 -9.09
CA SER A 33 10.65 1.31 -8.71
C SER A 33 10.86 1.03 -7.22
N TRP A 34 9.94 1.48 -6.40
CA TRP A 34 10.02 1.22 -4.97
C TRP A 34 10.01 -0.28 -4.67
N VAL A 35 9.16 -1.02 -5.38
CA VAL A 35 9.08 -2.45 -5.17
C VAL A 35 10.39 -3.12 -5.57
N SER A 36 10.92 -2.72 -6.72
CA SER A 36 12.14 -3.30 -7.22
C SER A 36 13.31 -3.05 -6.27
N GLN A 37 13.30 -1.93 -5.59
CA GLN A 37 14.34 -1.59 -4.64
C GLN A 37 13.99 -2.00 -3.24
N GLU A 38 12.84 -2.61 -3.07
CA GLU A 38 12.36 -3.06 -1.77
C GLU A 38 12.28 -1.92 -0.76
N LYS A 39 11.85 -0.77 -1.24
CA LYS A 39 11.71 0.39 -0.38
C LYS A 39 10.34 0.55 0.21
N VAL A 40 9.37 -0.21 -0.24
CA VAL A 40 8.01 -0.10 0.23
C VAL A 40 7.55 -1.48 0.67
N PRO A 41 6.77 -1.60 1.73
CA PRO A 41 6.30 -2.92 2.13
C PRO A 41 5.31 -3.44 1.11
N PHE A 42 5.56 -4.61 0.59
CA PHE A 42 4.68 -5.20 -0.41
C PHE A 42 4.61 -6.70 -0.18
N ARG A 43 3.60 -7.30 -0.79
CA ARG A 43 3.41 -8.74 -0.73
C ARG A 43 3.13 -9.26 -2.12
N LYS A 44 3.41 -10.53 -2.31
CA LYS A 44 3.11 -11.15 -3.57
C LYS A 44 1.95 -12.09 -3.42
N ALA A 45 0.97 -11.95 -4.29
CA ALA A 45 -0.16 -12.85 -4.32
C ALA A 45 -0.16 -13.47 -5.70
N GLY A 46 0.46 -14.63 -5.83
CA GLY A 46 0.67 -15.22 -7.13
C GLY A 46 1.62 -14.35 -7.90
N ARG A 47 1.18 -13.83 -9.02
CA ARG A 47 2.01 -12.96 -9.82
C ARG A 47 1.76 -11.50 -9.53
N ARG A 48 0.81 -11.22 -8.66
CA ARG A 48 0.47 -9.84 -8.40
C ARG A 48 1.24 -9.29 -7.23
N THR A 49 1.62 -8.04 -7.35
CA THR A 49 2.18 -7.30 -6.24
C THR A 49 1.05 -6.56 -5.57
N ILE A 50 0.91 -6.70 -4.29
CA ILE A 50 -0.14 -6.04 -3.55
C ILE A 50 0.45 -5.40 -2.32
N PHE A 51 -0.31 -4.48 -1.73
CA PHE A 51 0.12 -3.73 -0.58
C PHE A 51 -0.98 -3.75 0.46
N LEU A 52 -0.60 -3.88 1.71
CA LEU A 52 -1.58 -3.83 2.78
C LEU A 52 -1.67 -2.38 3.24
N ILE A 53 -2.88 -1.84 3.23
CA ILE A 53 -3.07 -0.43 3.55
C ILE A 53 -2.45 -0.04 4.88
N ASP A 54 -2.63 -0.85 5.90
CA ASP A 54 -2.11 -0.50 7.19
C ASP A 54 -0.59 -0.38 7.18
N GLU A 55 0.07 -1.25 6.43
CA GLU A 55 1.51 -1.17 6.31
C GLU A 55 1.94 0.06 5.56
N ILE A 56 1.18 0.43 4.56
CA ILE A 56 1.50 1.60 3.77
C ILE A 56 1.35 2.86 4.60
N LEU A 57 0.29 2.92 5.39
CA LEU A 57 0.09 4.11 6.20
C LEU A 57 1.21 4.29 7.20
N GLU A 58 1.62 3.19 7.81
CA GLU A 58 2.71 3.28 8.74
C GLU A 58 4.01 3.64 8.06
N TRP A 59 4.24 3.09 6.89
CA TRP A 59 5.43 3.38 6.11
C TRP A 59 5.51 4.85 5.74
N THR A 60 4.39 5.43 5.30
CA THR A 60 4.39 6.82 4.92
C THR A 60 4.58 7.71 6.12
N ALA A 61 4.07 7.31 7.26
CA ALA A 61 4.27 8.10 8.46
C ALA A 61 5.74 8.17 8.82
N GLN A 62 6.48 7.14 8.56
CA GLN A 62 7.89 7.17 8.83
C GLN A 62 8.67 7.97 7.81
N GLN A 63 8.14 8.06 6.61
CA GLN A 63 8.82 8.79 5.56
C GLN A 63 8.56 10.27 5.62
N SER A 64 7.37 10.62 6.03
CA SER A 64 6.92 11.96 5.80
C SER A 64 7.75 12.99 6.52
N PHE A 65 8.15 12.73 7.75
CA PHE A 65 8.83 13.80 8.36
C PHE A 65 10.25 13.90 7.92
N THR A 66 10.74 12.91 7.26
CA THR A 66 12.03 13.02 6.71
C THR A 66 12.05 14.03 5.64
N ASP A 67 11.00 14.09 4.91
CA ASP A 67 10.96 15.01 3.84
C ASP A 67 10.86 16.37 4.27
N SER A 68 10.26 16.58 5.36
CA SER A 68 10.01 17.90 5.70
C SER A 68 11.28 18.59 6.01
N GLN A 69 12.27 17.96 6.08
CA GLN A 69 13.39 18.66 6.32
C GLN A 69 14.24 18.85 5.26
#